data_24e29403f36c13073a58a2195c9d4375
#
_entry.id   24e29403f36c13073a58a2195c9d4375
#
_cell.length_a   1.000
_cell.length_b   1.000
_cell.length_c   1.000
_cell.angle_alpha   90.00
_cell.angle_beta   90.00
_cell.angle_gamma   90.00
#
_symmetry.space_group_name_H-M   'P 1'
#
loop_
_entity.id
_entity.type
_entity.pdbx_description
1 polymer ?
#
loop_
_entity_poly.entity_id
_entity_poly.type
_entity_poly.pdbx_seq_one_letter_code
_entity_poly.pdbx_strand_id
1 'polypeptide(L)'
;MNYHFNHESLADFSSNIRKEWAVTNGIGGYAGSSIIGAHNRTHQGYLIASFHPSVSRYMVFSKTNERFCQMGNTYDLTTAMHSDHRLAEGQKYLQGFDYDGTVCFSYSAGQLSFKKYISLKPDANVSAVAYEFDNSGAEVEFTITPLMNFREHSESS
;
A
#
# COMPACT_ATOMS: atom_id res chain seq x y z
N MET A 1 11.32 -15.64 -6.00
CA MET A 1 10.90 -16.16 -4.67
C MET A 1 9.49 -15.61 -4.46
N ASN A 2 8.50 -16.52 -4.29
CA ASN A 2 7.11 -16.11 -4.21
C ASN A 2 6.68 -16.17 -2.75
N TYR A 3 6.05 -15.10 -2.27
CA TYR A 3 5.46 -15.01 -0.95
C TYR A 3 3.96 -14.88 -1.07
N HIS A 4 3.24 -15.64 -0.24
CA HIS A 4 1.79 -15.56 -0.13
C HIS A 4 1.39 -15.54 1.34
N PHE A 5 0.51 -14.60 1.70
CA PHE A 5 -0.11 -14.50 3.02
C PHE A 5 -1.63 -14.45 2.82
N ASN A 6 -2.34 -15.34 3.49
CA ASN A 6 -3.79 -15.41 3.46
C ASN A 6 -4.45 -14.51 4.50
N HIS A 7 -5.77 -14.38 4.46
CA HIS A 7 -6.56 -13.54 5.35
C HIS A 7 -6.26 -13.78 6.84
N GLU A 8 -6.22 -15.03 7.28
CA GLU A 8 -5.99 -15.37 8.69
C GLU A 8 -4.62 -14.89 9.17
N SER A 9 -3.59 -15.03 8.33
CA SER A 9 -2.22 -14.60 8.64
C SER A 9 -2.06 -13.08 8.65
N LEU A 10 -2.95 -12.34 7.97
CA LEU A 10 -2.92 -10.87 7.87
C LEU A 10 -3.77 -10.16 8.94
N ALA A 11 -4.59 -10.88 9.69
CA ALA A 11 -5.55 -10.30 10.64
C ALA A 11 -4.91 -9.54 11.80
N ASP A 12 -3.77 -10.03 12.32
CA ASP A 12 -3.07 -9.39 13.43
C ASP A 12 -2.22 -8.19 12.98
N PHE A 13 -2.68 -6.98 13.31
CA PHE A 13 -1.97 -5.74 13.00
C PHE A 13 -0.55 -5.71 13.60
N SER A 14 -0.40 -6.08 14.86
CA SER A 14 0.86 -5.89 15.61
C SER A 14 2.00 -6.75 15.08
N SER A 15 1.71 -7.96 14.61
CA SER A 15 2.71 -8.85 14.01
C SER A 15 3.01 -8.47 12.56
N ASN A 16 1.99 -8.03 11.80
CA ASN A 16 2.10 -7.82 10.37
C ASN A 16 2.62 -6.43 9.98
N ILE A 17 2.49 -5.43 10.85
CA ILE A 17 3.07 -4.10 10.64
C ILE A 17 4.60 -4.15 10.49
N ARG A 18 5.26 -5.18 11.04
CA ARG A 18 6.71 -5.36 11.01
C ARG A 18 7.19 -6.22 9.83
N LYS A 19 6.30 -6.91 9.13
CA LYS A 19 6.63 -7.68 7.93
C LYS A 19 6.57 -6.74 6.74
N GLU A 20 7.70 -6.56 6.07
CA GLU A 20 7.88 -5.54 5.04
C GLU A 20 8.19 -6.18 3.69
N TRP A 21 7.78 -5.50 2.65
CA TRP A 21 8.19 -5.76 1.28
C TRP A 21 8.91 -4.55 0.71
N ALA A 22 9.79 -4.78 -0.25
CA ALA A 22 10.44 -3.72 -1.02
C ALA A 22 10.70 -4.17 -2.44
N VAL A 23 10.53 -3.25 -3.38
CA VAL A 23 10.92 -3.39 -4.79
C VAL A 23 11.79 -2.21 -5.19
N THR A 24 12.76 -2.43 -6.08
CA THR A 24 13.70 -1.42 -6.51
C THR A 24 13.56 -1.12 -8.00
N ASN A 25 13.95 0.10 -8.41
CA ASN A 25 13.95 0.50 -9.82
C ASN A 25 15.32 0.37 -10.51
N GLY A 26 16.34 -0.14 -9.82
CA GLY A 26 17.69 -0.31 -10.38
C GLY A 26 18.60 0.91 -10.33
N ILE A 27 18.06 2.12 -10.16
CA ILE A 27 18.82 3.39 -10.10
C ILE A 27 18.88 4.00 -8.70
N GLY A 28 18.61 3.21 -7.68
CA GLY A 28 18.65 3.63 -6.27
C GLY A 28 17.31 4.06 -5.67
N GLY A 29 16.24 4.18 -6.47
CA GLY A 29 14.88 4.38 -5.99
C GLY A 29 14.22 3.05 -5.61
N TYR A 30 13.18 3.11 -4.78
CA TYR A 30 12.45 1.93 -4.34
C TYR A 30 11.00 2.27 -3.92
N ALA A 31 10.20 1.23 -3.78
CA ALA A 31 8.93 1.25 -3.06
C ALA A 31 8.95 0.21 -1.94
N GLY A 32 8.32 0.50 -0.82
CA GLY A 32 8.22 -0.43 0.30
C GLY A 32 7.16 -0.03 1.31
N SER A 33 6.58 -1.03 1.95
CA SER A 33 5.57 -0.88 2.99
C SER A 33 5.47 -2.18 3.81
N SER A 34 4.59 -2.22 4.80
CA SER A 34 4.21 -3.48 5.43
C SER A 34 3.29 -4.31 4.52
N ILE A 35 3.21 -5.62 4.79
CA ILE A 35 2.30 -6.54 4.06
C ILE A 35 0.81 -6.28 4.33
N ILE A 36 0.47 -5.39 5.27
CA ILE A 36 -0.89 -4.93 5.54
C ILE A 36 -1.15 -3.49 5.03
N GLY A 37 -0.21 -2.89 4.30
CA GLY A 37 -0.37 -1.56 3.71
C GLY A 37 -0.26 -0.40 4.69
N ALA A 38 0.14 -0.63 5.94
CA ALA A 38 0.43 0.41 6.91
C ALA A 38 1.92 0.76 6.91
N HIS A 39 2.24 2.04 7.05
CA HIS A 39 3.61 2.50 7.22
C HIS A 39 3.95 2.59 8.71
N ASN A 40 5.09 2.05 9.09
CA ASN A 40 5.62 2.10 10.46
C ASN A 40 7.02 2.73 10.53
N ARG A 41 7.56 3.13 9.37
CA ARG A 41 8.88 3.74 9.25
C ARG A 41 8.85 4.93 8.30
N THR A 42 9.69 5.92 8.59
CA THR A 42 9.79 7.17 7.81
C THR A 42 10.22 6.96 6.36
N HIS A 43 10.92 5.87 6.08
CA HIS A 43 11.46 5.54 4.75
C HIS A 43 10.56 4.57 3.95
N GLN A 44 9.34 4.30 4.40
CA GLN A 44 8.36 3.54 3.63
C GLN A 44 7.54 4.46 2.73
N GLY A 45 7.32 4.04 1.49
CA GLY A 45 6.52 4.77 0.50
C GLY A 45 6.38 3.99 -0.80
N TYR A 46 5.43 4.38 -1.63
CA TYR A 46 5.20 3.79 -2.96
C TYR A 46 6.12 4.38 -4.03
N LEU A 47 6.80 5.51 -3.72
CA LEU A 47 7.93 6.00 -4.48
C LEU A 47 8.89 6.75 -3.56
N ILE A 48 10.02 6.13 -3.29
CA ILE A 48 11.22 6.80 -2.79
C ILE A 48 12.12 6.99 -4.00
N ALA A 49 12.14 8.21 -4.52
CA ALA A 49 12.88 8.55 -5.73
C ALA A 49 14.36 8.82 -5.42
N SER A 50 15.25 8.37 -6.30
CA SER A 50 16.67 8.68 -6.25
C SER A 50 16.99 9.74 -7.30
N PHE A 51 17.35 10.96 -6.88
CA PHE A 51 17.69 12.05 -7.78
C PHE A 51 19.20 12.11 -8.08
N HIS A 52 20.01 11.68 -7.11
CA HIS A 52 21.43 11.45 -7.31
C HIS A 52 21.73 10.05 -6.79
N PRO A 53 21.97 9.09 -7.69
CA PRO A 53 22.19 7.69 -7.29
C PRO A 53 23.22 7.59 -6.15
N SER A 54 22.82 6.88 -5.09
CA SER A 54 23.54 6.65 -3.83
C SER A 54 23.62 7.81 -2.84
N VAL A 55 23.19 9.05 -3.15
CA VAL A 55 23.40 10.21 -2.28
C VAL A 55 22.10 10.80 -1.75
N SER A 56 21.10 11.02 -2.62
CA SER A 56 19.86 11.72 -2.22
C SER A 56 18.61 10.93 -2.61
N ARG A 57 17.84 10.56 -1.62
CA ARG A 57 16.53 9.91 -1.80
C ARG A 57 15.43 10.74 -1.16
N TYR A 58 14.35 10.91 -1.88
CA TYR A 58 13.19 11.66 -1.43
C TYR A 58 11.95 10.80 -1.48
N MET A 59 11.14 10.85 -0.43
CA MET A 59 9.79 10.34 -0.48
C MET A 59 8.96 11.29 -1.35
N VAL A 60 8.41 10.77 -2.42
CA VAL A 60 7.55 11.52 -3.36
C VAL A 60 6.11 11.05 -3.26
N PHE A 61 5.91 9.75 -3.17
CA PHE A 61 4.59 9.14 -3.07
C PHE A 61 4.55 8.21 -1.86
N SER A 62 3.79 8.62 -0.83
CA SER A 62 3.69 7.84 0.40
C SER A 62 2.85 6.58 0.16
N LYS A 63 1.56 6.73 -0.05
CA LYS A 63 0.64 5.63 -0.33
C LYS A 63 -0.67 6.14 -0.92
N THR A 64 -1.59 5.23 -1.23
CA THR A 64 -3.00 5.52 -1.44
C THR A 64 -3.84 5.06 -0.26
N ASN A 65 -4.84 5.85 0.11
CA ASN A 65 -5.93 5.42 0.97
C ASN A 65 -7.15 5.17 0.10
N GLU A 66 -7.82 4.05 0.32
CA GLU A 66 -9.01 3.65 -0.43
C GLU A 66 -10.23 3.61 0.47
N ARG A 67 -11.34 4.06 -0.08
CA ARG A 67 -12.67 3.98 0.54
C ARG A 67 -13.70 3.75 -0.54
N PHE A 68 -14.75 3.02 -0.24
CA PHE A 68 -15.90 2.92 -1.14
C PHE A 68 -17.23 2.93 -0.40
N CYS A 69 -18.26 3.34 -1.13
CA CYS A 69 -19.66 3.28 -0.70
C CYS A 69 -20.42 2.31 -1.59
N GLN A 70 -21.19 1.42 -0.98
CA GLN A 70 -22.06 0.48 -1.68
C GLN A 70 -23.33 0.28 -0.87
N MET A 71 -24.50 0.45 -1.47
CA MET A 71 -25.83 0.29 -0.83
C MET A 71 -25.93 1.05 0.51
N GLY A 72 -25.45 2.29 0.56
CA GLY A 72 -25.47 3.15 1.74
C GLY A 72 -24.44 2.78 2.83
N ASN A 73 -23.65 1.73 2.67
CA ASN A 73 -22.57 1.39 3.58
C ASN A 73 -21.24 1.95 3.09
N THR A 74 -20.45 2.47 4.01
CA THR A 74 -19.09 2.96 3.73
C THR A 74 -18.07 1.98 4.27
N TYR A 75 -17.11 1.61 3.43
CA TYR A 75 -15.98 0.75 3.78
C TYR A 75 -14.69 1.55 3.65
N ASP A 76 -14.02 1.80 4.77
CA ASP A 76 -12.70 2.42 4.81
C ASP A 76 -11.64 1.32 4.86
N LEU A 77 -10.79 1.28 3.84
CA LEU A 77 -9.76 0.27 3.65
C LEU A 77 -8.39 0.77 4.13
N THR A 78 -8.36 1.97 4.71
CA THR A 78 -7.12 2.55 5.24
C THR A 78 -6.60 1.69 6.39
N THR A 79 -5.34 1.27 6.29
CA THR A 79 -4.61 0.64 7.39
C THR A 79 -3.53 1.61 7.86
N ALA A 80 -3.62 2.06 9.10
CA ALA A 80 -2.67 3.01 9.67
C ALA A 80 -2.72 2.99 11.20
N MET A 81 -1.61 3.40 11.82
CA MET A 81 -1.58 3.82 13.21
C MET A 81 -1.40 5.34 13.24
N HIS A 82 -2.35 6.04 13.83
CA HIS A 82 -2.31 7.49 13.99
C HIS A 82 -1.41 7.89 15.15
N SER A 83 -0.97 9.15 15.18
CA SER A 83 -0.11 9.69 16.24
C SER A 83 -0.72 9.63 17.64
N ASP A 84 -2.05 9.60 17.74
CA ASP A 84 -2.81 9.41 18.99
C ASP A 84 -3.05 7.93 19.36
N HIS A 85 -2.32 7.01 18.71
CA HIS A 85 -2.42 5.56 18.86
C HIS A 85 -3.74 4.93 18.41
N ARG A 86 -4.64 5.67 17.77
CA ARG A 86 -5.81 5.05 17.12
C ARG A 86 -5.39 4.25 15.92
N LEU A 87 -6.00 3.09 15.74
CA LEU A 87 -5.79 2.22 14.59
C LEU A 87 -6.91 2.46 13.56
N ALA A 88 -6.50 2.61 12.30
CA ALA A 88 -7.37 2.42 11.16
C ALA A 88 -7.16 0.98 10.66
N GLU A 89 -8.18 0.15 10.80
CA GLU A 89 -8.06 -1.31 10.68
C GLU A 89 -8.55 -1.82 9.31
N GLY A 90 -8.11 -1.18 8.24
CA GLY A 90 -8.45 -1.61 6.88
C GLY A 90 -7.94 -3.01 6.53
N GLN A 91 -6.92 -3.52 7.25
CA GLN A 91 -6.40 -4.88 7.05
C GLN A 91 -7.45 -5.97 7.30
N LYS A 92 -8.52 -5.71 8.05
CA LYS A 92 -9.62 -6.67 8.23
C LYS A 92 -10.32 -7.05 6.93
N TYR A 93 -10.18 -6.23 5.88
CA TYR A 93 -10.73 -6.48 4.55
C TYR A 93 -9.72 -7.15 3.61
N LEU A 94 -8.44 -7.30 4.02
CA LEU A 94 -7.43 -8.02 3.26
C LEU A 94 -7.75 -9.51 3.21
N GLN A 95 -7.78 -10.06 2.00
CA GLN A 95 -7.92 -11.49 1.73
C GLN A 95 -6.58 -12.14 1.44
N GLY A 96 -5.62 -11.37 0.95
CA GLY A 96 -4.29 -11.87 0.65
C GLY A 96 -3.29 -10.76 0.37
N PHE A 97 -2.03 -11.11 0.54
CA PHE A 97 -0.87 -10.38 0.07
C PHE A 97 0.02 -11.33 -0.70
N ASP A 98 0.35 -10.99 -1.93
CA ASP A 98 1.18 -11.77 -2.83
C ASP A 98 2.38 -10.94 -3.31
N TYR A 99 3.52 -11.61 -3.43
CA TYR A 99 4.72 -11.06 -4.03
C TYR A 99 5.41 -12.13 -4.86
N ASP A 100 5.42 -11.94 -6.17
CA ASP A 100 6.08 -12.80 -7.16
C ASP A 100 7.02 -12.01 -8.10
N GLY A 101 7.42 -10.81 -7.66
CA GLY A 101 8.06 -9.76 -8.45
C GLY A 101 7.15 -8.57 -8.64
N THR A 102 5.83 -8.77 -8.46
CA THR A 102 4.81 -7.72 -8.38
C THR A 102 4.17 -7.76 -7.00
N VAL A 103 3.94 -6.61 -6.41
CA VAL A 103 3.22 -6.50 -5.13
C VAL A 103 1.73 -6.47 -5.42
N CYS A 104 0.98 -7.37 -4.79
CA CYS A 104 -0.47 -7.47 -4.94
C CYS A 104 -1.14 -7.59 -3.57
N PHE A 105 -2.07 -6.68 -3.29
CA PHE A 105 -2.98 -6.75 -2.16
C PHE A 105 -4.37 -7.13 -2.67
N SER A 106 -4.97 -8.17 -2.13
CA SER A 106 -6.34 -8.59 -2.45
C SER A 106 -7.28 -8.19 -1.32
N TYR A 107 -8.37 -7.51 -1.66
CA TYR A 107 -9.37 -7.02 -0.70
C TYR A 107 -10.76 -7.58 -1.03
N SER A 108 -11.58 -7.75 0.01
CA SER A 108 -13.01 -8.03 -0.15
C SER A 108 -13.80 -7.38 0.98
N ALA A 109 -14.83 -6.62 0.62
CA ALA A 109 -15.76 -6.02 1.56
C ALA A 109 -17.11 -5.77 0.87
N GLY A 110 -18.22 -5.97 1.57
CA GLY A 110 -19.55 -5.91 0.95
C GLY A 110 -19.68 -6.90 -0.20
N GLN A 111 -20.01 -6.40 -1.39
CA GLN A 111 -20.14 -7.20 -2.62
C GLN A 111 -19.01 -6.88 -3.62
N LEU A 112 -18.00 -6.11 -3.17
CA LEU A 112 -16.84 -5.73 -3.98
C LEU A 112 -15.62 -6.54 -3.54
N SER A 113 -14.95 -7.15 -4.51
CA SER A 113 -13.58 -7.65 -4.37
C SER A 113 -12.68 -6.89 -5.34
N PHE A 114 -11.45 -6.61 -4.95
CA PHE A 114 -10.49 -6.00 -5.85
C PHE A 114 -9.07 -6.36 -5.48
N LYS A 115 -8.19 -6.21 -6.47
CA LYS A 115 -6.75 -6.31 -6.30
C LYS A 115 -6.10 -4.96 -6.53
N LYS A 116 -5.12 -4.64 -5.70
CA LYS A 116 -4.28 -3.45 -5.79
C LYS A 116 -2.86 -3.88 -6.05
N TYR A 117 -2.32 -3.46 -7.19
CA TYR A 117 -0.97 -3.75 -7.61
C TYR A 117 -0.09 -2.52 -7.43
N ILE A 118 1.15 -2.73 -6.97
CA ILE A 118 2.15 -1.68 -6.86
C ILE A 118 3.38 -2.14 -7.63
N SER A 119 3.86 -1.28 -8.54
CA SER A 119 5.02 -1.56 -9.36
C SER A 119 5.89 -0.32 -9.55
N LEU A 120 7.18 -0.56 -9.79
CA LEU A 120 8.13 0.47 -10.22
C LEU A 120 8.58 0.20 -11.63
N LYS A 121 8.72 1.27 -12.41
CA LYS A 121 9.35 1.18 -13.74
C LYS A 121 10.85 1.00 -13.55
N PRO A 122 11.48 -0.01 -14.19
CA PRO A 122 12.92 -0.13 -14.24
C PRO A 122 13.59 1.14 -14.80
N ASP A 123 14.74 1.49 -14.25
CA ASP A 123 15.59 2.61 -14.65
C ASP A 123 14.88 3.98 -14.67
N ALA A 124 13.82 4.14 -13.86
CA ALA A 124 13.10 5.41 -13.75
C ALA A 124 12.50 5.63 -12.36
N ASN A 125 12.39 6.89 -11.94
CA ASN A 125 11.66 7.28 -10.74
C ASN A 125 10.15 7.37 -11.03
N VAL A 126 9.56 6.26 -11.41
CA VAL A 126 8.14 6.12 -11.74
C VAL A 126 7.56 4.95 -10.97
N SER A 127 6.48 5.18 -10.28
CA SER A 127 5.68 4.15 -9.62
C SER A 127 4.25 4.17 -10.18
N ALA A 128 3.63 3.00 -10.22
CA ALA A 128 2.24 2.86 -10.61
C ALA A 128 1.48 2.07 -9.55
N VAL A 129 0.24 2.50 -9.29
CA VAL A 129 -0.75 1.76 -8.52
C VAL A 129 -1.91 1.44 -9.46
N ALA A 130 -2.19 0.15 -9.65
CA ALA A 130 -3.27 -0.32 -10.51
C ALA A 130 -4.32 -1.06 -9.68
N TYR A 131 -5.57 -0.97 -10.10
CA TYR A 131 -6.70 -1.64 -9.45
C TYR A 131 -7.44 -2.51 -10.45
N GLU A 132 -7.75 -3.72 -10.04
CA GLU A 132 -8.57 -4.68 -10.77
C GLU A 132 -9.79 -5.00 -9.92
N PHE A 133 -10.99 -4.66 -10.40
CA PHE A 133 -12.23 -4.78 -9.64
C PHE A 133 -13.05 -5.98 -10.11
N ASP A 134 -13.60 -6.72 -9.15
CA ASP A 134 -14.66 -7.70 -9.35
C ASP A 134 -15.87 -7.27 -8.49
N ASN A 135 -16.88 -6.68 -9.14
CA ASN A 135 -18.10 -6.24 -8.49
C ASN A 135 -19.27 -7.12 -8.93
N SER A 136 -19.71 -8.00 -8.06
CA SER A 136 -20.84 -8.91 -8.30
C SER A 136 -22.20 -8.30 -7.91
N GLY A 137 -22.20 -7.06 -7.40
CA GLY A 137 -23.38 -6.47 -6.77
C GLY A 137 -23.76 -5.10 -7.31
N ALA A 138 -24.33 -4.28 -6.43
CA ALA A 138 -24.78 -2.93 -6.73
C ALA A 138 -23.63 -2.00 -7.13
N GLU A 139 -23.98 -0.86 -7.73
CA GLU A 139 -23.05 0.21 -8.07
C GLU A 139 -22.18 0.61 -6.86
N VAL A 140 -20.90 0.91 -7.13
CA VAL A 140 -19.90 1.28 -6.14
C VAL A 140 -19.33 2.65 -6.49
N GLU A 141 -19.33 3.55 -5.52
CA GLU A 141 -18.51 4.76 -5.57
C GLU A 141 -17.17 4.49 -4.87
N PHE A 142 -16.11 4.35 -5.65
CA PHE A 142 -14.76 4.05 -5.15
C PHE A 142 -13.89 5.31 -5.15
N THR A 143 -13.37 5.68 -3.98
CA THR A 143 -12.52 6.86 -3.78
C THR A 143 -11.09 6.42 -3.51
N ILE A 144 -10.14 6.97 -4.27
CA ILE A 144 -8.71 6.80 -4.08
C ILE A 144 -8.12 8.15 -3.68
N THR A 145 -7.46 8.20 -2.53
CA THR A 145 -6.77 9.41 -2.04
C THR A 145 -5.27 9.17 -2.04
N PRO A 146 -4.51 9.70 -3.03
CA PRO A 146 -3.06 9.63 -3.03
C PRO A 146 -2.48 10.55 -1.96
N LEU A 147 -1.53 10.05 -1.18
CA LEU A 147 -0.78 10.80 -0.19
C LEU A 147 0.60 11.11 -0.76
N MET A 148 0.78 12.33 -1.18
CA MET A 148 2.06 12.83 -1.73
C MET A 148 2.86 13.52 -0.64
N ASN A 149 4.18 13.43 -0.75
CA ASN A 149 5.12 14.14 0.11
C ASN A 149 6.35 14.50 -0.72
N PHE A 150 7.13 15.47 -0.24
CA PHE A 150 8.44 15.78 -0.81
C PHE A 150 9.39 16.11 0.33
N ARG A 151 9.99 15.07 0.90
CA ARG A 151 10.97 15.18 1.98
C ARG A 151 12.10 14.20 1.76
N GLU A 152 13.25 14.49 2.35
CA GLU A 152 14.32 13.49 2.39
C GLU A 152 13.83 12.23 3.12
N HIS A 153 14.17 11.04 2.59
CA HIS A 153 13.61 9.77 3.07
C HIS A 153 13.98 9.45 4.52
N SER A 154 15.09 10.01 5.01
CA SER A 154 15.57 9.83 6.38
C SER A 154 14.98 10.81 7.39
N GLU A 155 14.32 11.89 6.94
CA GLU A 155 13.70 12.87 7.83
C GLU A 155 12.38 12.34 8.39
N SER A 156 12.17 12.54 9.69
CA SER A 156 10.86 12.41 10.32
C SER A 156 10.06 13.70 10.09
N SER A 157 8.85 13.58 9.56
CA SER A 157 7.90 14.70 9.48
C SER A 157 7.48 15.17 10.86
#